data_cd606776814e3e204a0023e3179b7f2f
#
_entry.id   cd606776814e3e204a0023e3179b7f2f
#
_cell.length_a   1.000
_cell.length_b   1.000
_cell.length_c   1.000
_cell.angle_alpha   90.00
_cell.angle_beta   90.00
_cell.angle_gamma   90.00
#
_symmetry.space_group_name_H-M   'P 1'
#
loop_
_entity.id
_entity.type
_entity.pdbx_description
1 polymer ?
#
loop_
_entity_poly.entity_id
_entity_poly.type
_entity_poly.pdbx_seq_one_letter_code
_entity_poly.pdbx_strand_id
1 'polypeptide(L)'
;LITVAIILNGFAYKKAQTGQKNLTTKGIFISIAAGVIMSFFYRFVAASMDLSNFALPEVGKLTPYTAVFVFALGVFLSNFIFNTVVMKHPVEGKPVSMKDYFKGTMTTHMVGILGGVVWCVGQSFSMIASEKAGAAISYGLGQGATFSFGLNGEF
;
A
#
# COMPACT_ATOMS: atom_id res chain seq x y z
N LEU A 1 0.16 -10.69 -18.61
CA LEU A 1 -1.14 -10.14 -18.18
C LEU A 1 -0.97 -8.91 -17.28
N ILE A 2 -0.26 -8.98 -16.16
CA ILE A 2 -0.06 -7.88 -15.20
C ILE A 2 0.57 -6.65 -15.89
N THR A 3 1.61 -6.84 -16.68
CA THR A 3 2.27 -5.75 -17.42
C THR A 3 1.31 -5.04 -18.38
N VAL A 4 0.48 -5.81 -19.08
CA VAL A 4 -0.55 -5.26 -19.98
C VAL A 4 -1.59 -4.47 -19.18
N ALA A 5 -2.04 -4.98 -18.02
CA ALA A 5 -2.98 -4.28 -17.15
C ALA A 5 -2.41 -2.95 -16.63
N ILE A 6 -1.12 -2.90 -16.26
CA ILE A 6 -0.45 -1.67 -15.83
C ILE A 6 -0.42 -0.64 -16.98
N ILE A 7 -0.09 -1.07 -18.19
CA ILE A 7 -0.05 -0.19 -19.37
C ILE A 7 -1.44 0.35 -19.68
N LEU A 8 -2.47 -0.51 -19.70
CA LEU A 8 -3.85 -0.10 -19.93
C LEU A 8 -4.37 0.87 -18.87
N ASN A 9 -4.02 0.62 -17.60
CA ASN A 9 -4.35 1.52 -16.50
C ASN A 9 -3.68 2.90 -16.68
N GLY A 10 -2.41 2.92 -17.07
CA GLY A 10 -1.71 4.16 -17.39
C GLY A 10 -2.38 4.97 -18.51
N PHE A 11 -2.87 4.29 -19.57
CA PHE A 11 -3.63 4.93 -20.65
C PHE A 11 -4.99 5.44 -20.18
N ALA A 12 -5.72 4.67 -19.35
CA ALA A 12 -7.00 5.07 -18.79
C ALA A 12 -6.85 6.31 -17.90
N TYR A 13 -5.85 6.34 -17.03
CA TYR A 13 -5.52 7.49 -16.20
C TYR A 13 -5.18 8.73 -17.04
N LYS A 14 -4.36 8.57 -18.08
CA LYS A 14 -4.03 9.67 -19.00
C LYS A 14 -5.27 10.23 -19.68
N LYS A 15 -6.24 9.41 -20.03
CA LYS A 15 -7.49 9.83 -20.68
C LYS A 15 -8.46 10.49 -19.69
N ALA A 16 -8.52 10.02 -18.44
CA ALA A 16 -9.38 10.57 -17.40
C ALA A 16 -8.90 11.95 -16.89
N GLN A 17 -7.61 12.20 -16.93
CA GLN A 17 -6.99 13.45 -16.45
C GLN A 17 -6.88 14.55 -17.54
N THR A 18 -7.78 14.60 -18.49
CA THR A 18 -7.87 15.70 -19.48
C THR A 18 -8.16 17.02 -18.77
N GLY A 19 -7.17 17.63 -18.15
CA GLY A 19 -7.32 18.93 -17.46
C GLY A 19 -6.34 19.21 -16.33
N GLN A 20 -5.53 18.27 -15.88
CA GLN A 20 -4.58 18.50 -14.80
C GLN A 20 -3.13 18.30 -15.21
N LYS A 21 -2.32 19.26 -14.77
CA LYS A 21 -0.86 19.42 -14.73
C LYS A 21 0.00 18.30 -15.33
N ASN A 22 0.95 18.73 -16.15
CA ASN A 22 2.05 17.92 -16.67
C ASN A 22 2.69 17.07 -15.57
N LEU A 23 2.80 15.77 -15.83
CA LEU A 23 3.54 14.84 -14.97
C LEU A 23 4.97 15.36 -14.81
N THR A 24 5.33 15.71 -13.60
CA THR A 24 6.68 16.18 -13.29
C THR A 24 7.64 15.00 -13.42
N THR A 25 8.74 15.17 -14.14
CA THR A 25 9.79 14.16 -14.28
C THR A 25 10.24 13.63 -12.90
N LYS A 26 10.32 14.52 -11.89
CA LYS A 26 10.61 14.17 -10.50
C LYS A 26 9.57 13.21 -9.92
N GLY A 27 8.28 13.44 -10.16
CA GLY A 27 7.20 12.55 -9.71
C GLY A 27 7.30 11.15 -10.33
N ILE A 28 7.65 11.06 -11.61
CA ILE A 28 7.87 9.78 -12.29
C ILE A 28 9.01 9.00 -11.65
N PHE A 29 10.17 9.63 -11.41
CA PHE A 29 11.31 8.98 -10.75
C PHE A 29 10.97 8.48 -9.35
N ILE A 30 10.27 9.28 -8.55
CA ILE A 30 9.83 8.89 -7.20
C ILE A 30 8.86 7.71 -7.27
N SER A 31 7.91 7.71 -8.22
CA SER A 31 6.96 6.61 -8.40
C SER A 31 7.65 5.31 -8.80
N ILE A 32 8.65 5.38 -9.69
CA ILE A 32 9.45 4.20 -10.07
C ILE A 32 10.24 3.69 -8.87
N ALA A 33 10.93 4.57 -8.15
CA ALA A 33 11.69 4.19 -6.95
C ALA A 33 10.79 3.56 -5.88
N ALA A 34 9.64 4.16 -5.62
CA ALA A 34 8.64 3.62 -4.69
C ALA A 34 8.14 2.23 -5.13
N GLY A 35 7.86 2.04 -6.42
CA GLY A 35 7.46 0.74 -6.99
C GLY A 35 8.53 -0.33 -6.83
N VAL A 36 9.79 -0.01 -7.05
CA VAL A 36 10.93 -0.91 -6.82
C VAL A 36 11.03 -1.30 -5.35
N ILE A 37 10.99 -0.34 -4.42
CA ILE A 37 11.03 -0.60 -2.97
C ILE A 37 9.83 -1.47 -2.57
N MET A 38 8.64 -1.15 -3.07
CA MET A 38 7.42 -1.89 -2.78
C MET A 38 7.46 -3.34 -3.29
N SER A 39 8.20 -3.62 -4.38
CA SER A 39 8.34 -4.98 -4.90
C SER A 39 9.11 -5.91 -3.95
N PHE A 40 9.98 -5.37 -3.13
CA PHE A 40 10.74 -6.14 -2.13
C PHE A 40 10.01 -6.32 -0.79
N PHE A 41 9.05 -5.47 -0.49
CA PHE A 41 8.35 -5.44 0.78
C PHE A 41 7.79 -6.81 1.18
N TYR A 42 7.01 -7.43 0.29
CA TYR A 42 6.33 -8.68 0.63
C TYR A 42 7.29 -9.87 0.81
N ARG A 43 8.45 -9.83 0.17
CA ARG A 43 9.51 -10.82 0.39
C ARG A 43 9.97 -10.85 1.85
N PHE A 44 10.13 -9.70 2.48
CA PHE A 44 10.53 -9.62 3.88
C PHE A 44 9.41 -10.09 4.82
N VAL A 45 8.17 -9.71 4.53
CA VAL A 45 7.00 -10.21 5.28
C VAL A 45 6.88 -11.72 5.16
N ALA A 46 6.95 -12.27 3.96
CA ALA A 46 6.89 -13.71 3.72
C ALA A 46 8.03 -14.47 4.42
N ALA A 47 9.24 -13.91 4.39
CA ALA A 47 10.41 -14.50 5.06
C ALA A 47 10.28 -14.49 6.60
N SER A 48 9.47 -13.61 7.18
CA SER A 48 9.22 -13.57 8.62
C SER A 48 8.21 -14.61 9.10
N MET A 49 7.42 -15.20 8.20
CA MET A 49 6.39 -16.20 8.50
C MET A 49 6.86 -17.60 8.16
N ASP A 50 6.30 -18.60 8.85
CA ASP A 50 6.39 -20.00 8.42
C ASP A 50 5.25 -20.30 7.44
N LEU A 51 5.54 -20.21 6.15
CA LEU A 51 4.55 -20.44 5.10
C LEU A 51 4.11 -21.91 4.95
N SER A 52 4.79 -22.84 5.61
CA SER A 52 4.48 -24.26 5.56
C SER A 52 3.54 -24.69 6.68
N ASN A 53 3.58 -24.04 7.83
CA ASN A 53 2.78 -24.40 8.99
C ASN A 53 2.38 -23.17 9.82
N PHE A 54 1.22 -22.60 9.51
CA PHE A 54 0.70 -21.46 10.26
C PHE A 54 0.16 -21.81 11.66
N ALA A 55 -0.18 -23.08 11.90
CA ALA A 55 -0.70 -23.51 13.18
C ALA A 55 0.40 -23.62 14.25
N LEU A 56 1.55 -24.14 13.85
CA LEU A 56 2.71 -24.35 14.72
C LEU A 56 3.98 -23.91 13.97
N PRO A 57 4.25 -22.60 13.89
CA PRO A 57 5.41 -22.10 13.16
C PRO A 57 6.72 -22.51 13.83
N GLU A 58 7.76 -22.65 13.04
CA GLU A 58 9.12 -22.89 13.52
C GLU A 58 9.57 -21.79 14.48
N VAL A 59 10.51 -22.13 15.37
CA VAL A 59 11.09 -21.17 16.33
C VAL A 59 11.72 -20.00 15.57
N GLY A 60 11.30 -18.79 15.91
CA GLY A 60 11.75 -17.56 15.25
C GLY A 60 10.93 -17.13 14.03
N LYS A 61 9.89 -17.89 13.65
CA LYS A 61 8.93 -17.51 12.61
C LYS A 61 7.61 -17.04 13.22
N LEU A 62 6.92 -16.20 12.48
CA LEU A 62 5.64 -15.62 12.90
C LEU A 62 4.45 -16.38 12.28
N THR A 63 3.35 -16.40 13.00
CA THR A 63 2.05 -16.70 12.40
C THR A 63 1.60 -15.53 11.54
N PRO A 64 0.70 -15.71 10.56
CA PRO A 64 0.18 -14.59 9.75
C PRO A 64 -0.51 -13.51 10.61
N TYR A 65 -1.18 -13.89 11.69
CA TYR A 65 -1.83 -12.94 12.61
C TYR A 65 -0.82 -12.06 13.33
N THR A 66 0.24 -12.67 13.85
CA THR A 66 1.33 -11.93 14.50
C THR A 66 2.09 -11.07 13.49
N ALA A 67 2.30 -11.57 12.27
CA ALA A 67 2.94 -10.81 11.19
C ALA A 67 2.14 -9.56 10.81
N VAL A 68 0.80 -9.67 10.67
CA VAL A 68 -0.10 -8.53 10.42
C VAL A 68 0.02 -7.50 11.54
N PHE A 69 -0.01 -7.94 12.80
CA PHE A 69 0.10 -7.04 13.95
C PHE A 69 1.44 -6.29 13.98
N VAL A 70 2.55 -7.01 13.86
CA VAL A 70 3.90 -6.42 13.86
C VAL A 70 4.06 -5.47 12.68
N PHE A 71 3.56 -5.85 11.50
CA PHE A 71 3.57 -5.00 10.32
C PHE A 71 2.76 -3.72 10.53
N ALA A 72 1.52 -3.83 11.02
CA ALA A 72 0.66 -2.68 11.30
C ALA A 72 1.29 -1.73 12.33
N LEU A 73 1.93 -2.28 13.37
CA LEU A 73 2.67 -1.50 14.36
C LEU A 73 3.86 -0.77 13.71
N GLY A 74 4.61 -1.44 12.84
CA GLY A 74 5.71 -0.84 12.08
C GLY A 74 5.23 0.31 11.19
N VAL A 75 4.13 0.14 10.46
CA VAL A 75 3.50 1.20 9.64
C VAL A 75 3.07 2.37 10.53
N PHE A 76 2.42 2.10 11.64
CA PHE A 76 1.97 3.13 12.57
C PHE A 76 3.14 3.97 13.10
N LEU A 77 4.20 3.34 13.58
CA LEU A 77 5.37 4.03 14.12
C LEU A 77 6.13 4.81 13.03
N SER A 78 6.32 4.20 11.86
CA SER A 78 7.02 4.84 10.75
C SER A 78 6.30 6.08 10.24
N ASN A 79 4.97 6.11 10.36
CA ASN A 79 4.13 7.22 9.91
C ASN A 79 4.48 8.55 10.59
N PHE A 80 4.84 8.52 11.88
CA PHE A 80 5.26 9.73 12.62
C PHE A 80 6.55 10.32 12.07
N ILE A 81 7.44 9.50 11.54
CA ILE A 81 8.72 9.93 10.97
C ILE A 81 8.53 10.35 9.52
N PHE A 82 8.08 9.43 8.68
CA PHE A 82 8.01 9.63 7.23
C PHE A 82 6.98 10.69 6.84
N ASN A 83 5.78 10.67 7.41
CA ASN A 83 4.78 11.69 7.11
C ASN A 83 5.23 13.09 7.54
N THR A 84 5.90 13.20 8.70
CA THR A 84 6.42 14.49 9.13
C THR A 84 7.46 15.05 8.15
N VAL A 85 8.34 14.19 7.63
CA VAL A 85 9.35 14.60 6.63
C VAL A 85 8.67 15.00 5.32
N VAL A 86 7.75 14.17 4.80
CA VAL A 86 7.03 14.43 3.53
C VAL A 86 6.17 15.68 3.62
N MET A 87 5.50 15.91 4.76
CA MET A 87 4.69 17.11 4.97
C MET A 87 5.53 18.39 5.00
N LYS A 88 6.73 18.34 5.57
CA LYS A 88 7.67 19.48 5.60
C LYS A 88 8.36 19.71 4.25
N HIS A 89 8.63 18.65 3.51
CA HIS A 89 9.33 18.68 2.22
C HIS A 89 8.50 17.97 1.14
N PRO A 90 7.32 18.52 0.78
CA PRO A 90 6.47 17.88 -0.22
C PRO A 90 7.15 17.88 -1.59
N VAL A 91 6.85 16.85 -2.39
CA VAL A 91 7.33 16.76 -3.77
C VAL A 91 6.73 17.87 -4.62
N GLU A 92 5.44 18.15 -4.39
CA GLU A 92 4.66 19.22 -5.01
C GLU A 92 3.76 19.88 -3.96
N GLY A 93 3.45 21.14 -4.17
CA GLY A 93 2.60 21.92 -3.27
C GLY A 93 3.37 22.67 -2.19
N LYS A 94 2.63 23.20 -1.21
CA LYS A 94 3.19 23.94 -0.09
C LYS A 94 3.43 23.03 1.11
N PRO A 95 4.50 23.24 1.90
CA PRO A 95 4.69 22.53 3.15
C PRO A 95 3.48 22.71 4.08
N VAL A 96 3.11 21.63 4.75
CA VAL A 96 2.03 21.61 5.75
C VAL A 96 2.56 21.08 7.08
N SER A 97 1.92 21.51 8.17
CA SER A 97 2.31 21.08 9.50
C SER A 97 1.36 20.01 10.07
N MET A 98 1.81 19.26 11.06
CA MET A 98 0.94 18.34 11.79
C MET A 98 -0.27 19.06 12.43
N LYS A 99 -0.13 20.34 12.79
CA LYS A 99 -1.27 21.14 13.30
C LYS A 99 -2.35 21.32 12.24
N ASP A 100 -1.97 21.47 10.97
CA ASP A 100 -2.92 21.62 9.87
C ASP A 100 -3.65 20.31 9.58
N TYR A 101 -2.98 19.16 9.76
CA TYR A 101 -3.62 17.86 9.71
C TYR A 101 -4.76 17.75 10.73
N PHE A 102 -4.54 18.14 11.99
CA PHE A 102 -5.56 18.07 13.04
C PHE A 102 -6.69 19.09 12.88
N LYS A 103 -6.56 20.11 12.02
CA LYS A 103 -7.65 21.02 11.65
C LYS A 103 -8.63 20.42 10.64
N GLY A 104 -8.33 19.26 10.09
CA GLY A 104 -9.22 18.54 9.18
C GLY A 104 -10.58 18.24 9.81
N THR A 105 -11.62 18.11 8.97
CA THR A 105 -12.95 17.75 9.48
C THR A 105 -12.97 16.32 10.01
N MET A 106 -13.84 16.07 11.00
CA MET A 106 -14.03 14.70 11.52
C MET A 106 -14.39 13.72 10.41
N THR A 107 -15.20 14.12 9.45
CA THR A 107 -15.58 13.30 8.29
C THR A 107 -14.35 12.88 7.50
N THR A 108 -13.42 13.80 7.22
CA THR A 108 -12.18 13.48 6.50
C THR A 108 -11.34 12.45 7.26
N HIS A 109 -11.21 12.61 8.57
CA HIS A 109 -10.48 11.64 9.40
C HIS A 109 -11.15 10.27 9.45
N MET A 110 -12.50 10.23 9.56
CA MET A 110 -13.24 8.97 9.56
C MET A 110 -13.13 8.22 8.23
N VAL A 111 -13.17 8.93 7.09
CA VAL A 111 -12.96 8.33 5.76
C VAL A 111 -11.54 7.77 5.65
N GLY A 112 -10.54 8.47 6.15
CA GLY A 112 -9.16 7.98 6.19
C GLY A 112 -9.00 6.72 7.05
N ILE A 113 -9.62 6.70 8.23
CA ILE A 113 -9.63 5.52 9.12
C ILE A 113 -10.32 4.34 8.43
N LEU A 114 -11.49 4.56 7.81
CA LEU A 114 -12.21 3.51 7.09
C LEU A 114 -11.37 2.94 5.95
N GLY A 115 -10.70 3.78 5.16
CA GLY A 115 -9.78 3.33 4.12
C GLY A 115 -8.65 2.46 4.68
N GLY A 116 -8.07 2.85 5.81
CA GLY A 116 -7.05 2.08 6.51
C GLY A 116 -7.55 0.72 7.00
N VAL A 117 -8.78 0.66 7.54
CA VAL A 117 -9.42 -0.59 7.97
C VAL A 117 -9.65 -1.53 6.79
N VAL A 118 -10.22 -1.04 5.71
CA VAL A 118 -10.47 -1.83 4.49
C VAL A 118 -9.16 -2.39 3.93
N TRP A 119 -8.12 -1.56 3.84
CA TRP A 119 -6.80 -1.99 3.39
C TRP A 119 -6.20 -3.05 4.32
N CYS A 120 -6.27 -2.86 5.63
CA CYS A 120 -5.73 -3.80 6.63
C CYS A 120 -6.42 -5.17 6.54
N VAL A 121 -7.75 -5.20 6.37
CA VAL A 121 -8.50 -6.44 6.17
C VAL A 121 -8.05 -7.17 4.92
N GLY A 122 -7.92 -6.46 3.78
CA GLY A 122 -7.44 -7.04 2.53
C GLY A 122 -6.02 -7.59 2.64
N GLN A 123 -5.12 -6.86 3.30
CA GLN A 123 -3.75 -7.29 3.55
C GLN A 123 -3.69 -8.52 4.47
N SER A 124 -4.55 -8.58 5.48
CA SER A 124 -4.65 -9.74 6.38
C SER A 124 -5.07 -11.00 5.63
N PHE A 125 -6.08 -10.91 4.79
CA PHE A 125 -6.50 -12.04 3.94
C PHE A 125 -5.40 -12.48 2.98
N SER A 126 -4.65 -11.55 2.40
CA SER A 126 -3.51 -11.87 1.54
C SER A 126 -2.43 -12.67 2.30
N MET A 127 -2.12 -12.26 3.53
CA MET A 127 -1.13 -12.97 4.35
C MET A 127 -1.63 -14.37 4.75
N ILE A 128 -2.90 -14.51 5.15
CA ILE A 128 -3.49 -15.81 5.52
C ILE A 128 -3.55 -16.76 4.31
N ALA A 129 -3.94 -16.24 3.15
CA ALA A 129 -4.03 -17.04 1.92
C ALA A 129 -2.66 -17.54 1.42
N SER A 130 -1.56 -16.92 1.85
CA SER A 130 -0.21 -17.25 1.37
C SER A 130 0.24 -18.67 1.73
N GLU A 131 -0.32 -19.30 2.78
CA GLU A 131 -0.07 -20.71 3.11
C GLU A 131 -0.53 -21.66 1.98
N LYS A 132 -1.70 -21.42 1.42
CA LYS A 132 -2.31 -22.28 0.40
C LYS A 132 -1.92 -21.89 -1.03
N ALA A 133 -1.91 -20.60 -1.32
CA ALA A 133 -1.66 -20.10 -2.66
C ALA A 133 -0.17 -19.79 -2.93
N GLY A 134 0.65 -19.80 -1.89
CA GLY A 134 2.01 -19.28 -1.95
C GLY A 134 2.07 -17.75 -1.91
N ALA A 135 3.15 -17.21 -1.35
CA ALA A 135 3.30 -15.78 -1.10
C ALA A 135 3.20 -14.90 -2.36
N ALA A 136 3.82 -15.34 -3.46
CA ALA A 136 3.84 -14.57 -4.71
C ALA A 136 2.45 -14.49 -5.37
N ILE A 137 1.70 -15.59 -5.37
CA ILE A 137 0.36 -15.65 -5.99
C ILE A 137 -0.62 -14.86 -5.14
N SER A 138 -0.63 -15.08 -3.83
CA SER A 138 -1.53 -14.41 -2.90
C SER A 138 -1.37 -12.89 -2.95
N TYR A 139 -0.14 -12.40 -2.88
CA TYR A 139 0.14 -10.97 -2.97
C TYR A 139 -0.17 -10.41 -4.36
N GLY A 140 0.22 -11.11 -5.42
CA GLY A 140 -0.03 -10.69 -6.80
C GLY A 140 -1.52 -10.56 -7.13
N LEU A 141 -2.35 -11.50 -6.68
CA LEU A 141 -3.79 -11.45 -6.87
C LEU A 141 -4.44 -10.34 -6.01
N GLY A 142 -4.01 -10.18 -4.76
CA GLY A 142 -4.50 -9.12 -3.88
C GLY A 142 -4.25 -7.73 -4.45
N GLN A 143 -3.05 -7.47 -4.97
CA GLN A 143 -2.73 -6.20 -5.63
C GLN A 143 -3.45 -6.04 -6.97
N GLY A 144 -3.57 -7.12 -7.75
CA GLY A 144 -4.28 -7.13 -9.04
C GLY A 144 -5.76 -6.80 -8.91
N ALA A 145 -6.43 -7.25 -7.86
CA ALA A 145 -7.81 -6.89 -7.56
C ALA A 145 -7.97 -5.38 -7.32
N THR A 146 -7.04 -4.77 -6.59
CA THR A 146 -7.05 -3.32 -6.36
C THR A 146 -7.01 -2.52 -7.67
N PHE A 147 -6.22 -2.97 -8.65
CA PHE A 147 -6.18 -2.36 -9.98
C PHE A 147 -7.50 -2.53 -10.74
N SER A 148 -8.16 -3.68 -10.63
CA SER A 148 -9.43 -3.94 -11.32
C SER A 148 -10.57 -3.06 -10.79
N PHE A 149 -10.62 -2.81 -9.49
CA PHE A 149 -11.61 -1.91 -8.89
C PHE A 149 -11.32 -0.44 -9.21
N GLY A 150 -10.04 -0.03 -9.29
CA GLY A 150 -9.65 1.32 -9.68
C GLY A 150 -9.96 1.66 -11.14
N LEU A 151 -10.11 0.67 -12.03
CA LEU A 151 -10.49 0.87 -13.43
C LEU A 151 -11.99 1.16 -13.62
N ASN A 152 -12.83 0.68 -12.71
CA ASN A 152 -14.27 0.94 -12.73
C ASN A 152 -14.66 2.20 -11.95
N GLY A 153 -13.67 3.06 -11.63
CA GLY A 153 -13.79 4.23 -10.77
C GLY A 153 -14.83 5.25 -11.22
N GLU A 154 -16.07 4.96 -10.91
CA GLU A 154 -17.07 5.96 -10.61
C GLU A 154 -17.15 6.10 -9.09
N PHE A 155 -16.28 6.93 -8.55
CA PHE A 155 -16.39 7.50 -7.20
C PHE A 155 -16.19 9.00 -7.26
#